data_55f3e044f047dc9ace6b796b2379f997
#
_entry.id   55f3e044f047dc9ace6b796b2379f997
#
_cell.length_a   1.000
_cell.length_b   1.000
_cell.length_c   1.000
_cell.angle_alpha   90.00
_cell.angle_beta   90.00
_cell.angle_gamma   90.00
#
_symmetry.space_group_name_H-M   'P 1'
#
loop_
_entity.id
_entity.type
_entity.pdbx_description
1 polymer ?
#
loop_
_entity_poly.entity_id
_entity_poly.type
_entity_poly.pdbx_seq_one_letter_code
_entity_poly.pdbx_strand_id
1 'polypeptide(L)'
;MIQASGRRILVSENSNGRVPSHLRRVVTEHGSQGAARFAQDGAVPRTDIFRTVPGLVSRMIWSTSTSTAIPFNGTDPTPLVTSFVPEPGETRFLVLTFPPDAVFMSPDFDGPAALAENMAVSPGLAERFEPDGKHQTPTVDYGIVLDGEIWMELDGGNETRLRQFDAFVQNGTRHAWRNKSDKPATIAVVLVGARTPDMTDYDDGL
;
A
#
# COMPACT_ATOMS: atom_id res chain seq x y z
N MET A 1 -26.07 34.36 18.65
CA MET A 1 -26.57 33.76 17.40
C MET A 1 -25.51 33.97 16.33
N ILE A 2 -24.71 32.97 16.04
CA ILE A 2 -23.72 32.98 14.96
C ILE A 2 -24.07 31.80 14.06
N GLN A 3 -24.58 32.12 12.86
CA GLN A 3 -24.87 31.12 11.84
C GLN A 3 -23.56 30.68 11.19
N ALA A 4 -23.21 29.39 11.34
CA ALA A 4 -22.17 28.76 10.56
C ALA A 4 -22.76 28.28 9.23
N SER A 5 -22.38 28.96 8.14
CA SER A 5 -22.70 28.56 6.76
C SER A 5 -21.89 27.31 6.39
N GLY A 6 -22.49 26.13 6.56
CA GLY A 6 -21.94 24.88 6.10
C GLY A 6 -22.09 24.73 4.59
N ARG A 7 -21.04 24.94 3.82
CA ARG A 7 -20.99 24.50 2.43
C ARG A 7 -20.92 22.96 2.42
N ARG A 8 -22.05 22.34 2.14
CA ARG A 8 -22.14 20.91 1.81
C ARG A 8 -21.50 20.70 0.44
N ILE A 9 -20.29 20.14 0.42
CA ILE A 9 -19.70 19.63 -0.83
C ILE A 9 -20.50 18.39 -1.19
N LEU A 10 -21.27 18.47 -2.27
CA LEU A 10 -21.95 17.33 -2.86
C LEU A 10 -20.87 16.44 -3.47
N VAL A 11 -20.55 15.34 -2.80
CA VAL A 11 -19.80 14.24 -3.41
C VAL A 11 -20.76 13.59 -4.40
N SER A 12 -20.52 13.77 -5.69
CA SER A 12 -21.25 13.05 -6.72
C SER A 12 -20.95 11.57 -6.57
N GLU A 13 -21.97 10.77 -6.29
CA GLU A 13 -21.92 9.31 -6.37
C GLU A 13 -21.65 8.91 -7.82
N ASN A 14 -20.40 8.60 -8.13
CA ASN A 14 -20.03 7.95 -9.38
C ASN A 14 -20.18 6.45 -9.22
N SER A 15 -21.36 5.95 -9.61
CA SER A 15 -21.75 4.55 -9.65
C SER A 15 -21.12 3.72 -10.79
N ASN A 16 -19.96 4.10 -11.28
CA ASN A 16 -19.21 3.36 -12.31
C ASN A 16 -17.83 2.98 -11.77
N GLY A 17 -17.68 1.92 -11.01
CA GLY A 17 -16.47 1.12 -10.73
C GLY A 17 -15.08 1.75 -10.99
N ARG A 18 -14.95 3.06 -10.95
CA ARG A 18 -13.69 3.79 -11.03
C ARG A 18 -13.20 4.04 -9.62
N VAL A 19 -12.07 3.44 -9.27
CA VAL A 19 -11.28 3.89 -8.13
C VAL A 19 -11.20 5.41 -8.20
N PRO A 20 -11.56 6.15 -7.14
CA PRO A 20 -11.49 7.61 -7.15
C PRO A 20 -10.08 8.02 -7.59
N SER A 21 -9.99 8.89 -8.61
CA SER A 21 -8.71 9.44 -9.07
C SER A 21 -7.95 10.15 -7.94
N HIS A 22 -8.64 10.45 -6.84
CA HIS A 22 -8.10 11.12 -5.67
C HIS A 22 -8.48 10.36 -4.40
N LEU A 23 -7.49 9.67 -3.80
CA LEU A 23 -7.61 9.20 -2.43
C LEU A 23 -7.39 10.42 -1.50
N ARG A 24 -8.35 10.67 -0.61
CA ARG A 24 -8.24 11.71 0.42
C ARG A 24 -7.60 11.14 1.66
N ARG A 25 -6.61 11.84 2.20
CA ARG A 25 -5.99 11.57 3.49
C ARG A 25 -6.31 12.68 4.47
N VAL A 26 -6.66 12.30 5.70
CA VAL A 26 -6.85 13.23 6.82
C VAL A 26 -5.82 12.87 7.88
N VAL A 27 -5.07 13.87 8.37
CA VAL A 27 -4.07 13.73 9.43
C VAL A 27 -4.45 14.66 10.58
N THR A 28 -4.35 14.16 11.81
CA THR A 28 -4.63 14.94 13.02
C THR A 28 -3.34 15.28 13.76
N GLU A 29 -3.36 16.38 14.51
CA GLU A 29 -2.27 16.80 15.39
C GLU A 29 -2.78 17.46 16.65
N HIS A 30 -1.86 17.71 17.60
CA HIS A 30 -2.12 18.53 18.75
C HIS A 30 -1.81 20.01 18.41
N GLY A 31 -2.79 20.87 18.56
CA GLY A 31 -2.63 22.32 18.48
C GLY A 31 -2.12 22.92 19.78
N SER A 32 -2.18 24.26 19.88
CA SER A 32 -1.86 24.96 21.10
C SER A 32 -2.72 24.49 22.27
N GLN A 33 -2.13 24.38 23.44
CA GLN A 33 -2.79 23.89 24.67
C GLN A 33 -3.32 22.45 24.59
N GLY A 34 -2.80 21.61 23.66
CA GLY A 34 -3.19 20.22 23.52
C GLY A 34 -4.53 19.97 22.83
N ALA A 35 -5.16 20.99 22.27
CA ALA A 35 -6.40 20.83 21.52
C ALA A 35 -6.17 19.99 20.24
N ALA A 36 -7.03 19.01 19.98
CA ALA A 36 -6.97 18.23 18.76
C ALA A 36 -7.42 19.06 17.56
N ARG A 37 -6.67 18.98 16.45
CA ARG A 37 -7.02 19.62 15.18
C ARG A 37 -6.59 18.77 13.97
N PHE A 38 -7.09 19.13 12.80
CA PHE A 38 -6.62 18.55 11.55
C PHE A 38 -5.34 19.26 11.11
N ALA A 39 -4.27 18.48 10.94
CA ALA A 39 -3.00 18.95 10.37
C ALA A 39 -3.09 19.01 8.84
N GLN A 40 -3.74 18.00 8.25
CA GLN A 40 -3.88 17.87 6.81
C GLN A 40 -5.25 17.28 6.47
N ASP A 41 -5.81 17.73 5.36
CA ASP A 41 -7.06 17.23 4.78
C ASP A 41 -7.00 17.43 3.26
N GLY A 42 -6.71 16.37 2.51
CA GLY A 42 -6.55 16.49 1.06
C GLY A 42 -6.00 15.25 0.38
N ALA A 43 -5.42 15.43 -0.79
CA ALA A 43 -4.82 14.35 -1.55
C ALA A 43 -3.61 13.74 -0.82
N VAL A 44 -3.32 12.47 -1.10
CA VAL A 44 -2.11 11.80 -0.60
C VAL A 44 -0.89 12.36 -1.33
N PRO A 45 0.08 12.98 -0.62
CA PRO A 45 1.22 13.64 -1.25
C PRO A 45 2.12 12.68 -2.04
N ARG A 46 2.36 11.47 -1.52
CA ARG A 46 3.13 10.44 -2.20
C ARG A 46 2.19 9.48 -2.92
N THR A 47 1.88 9.83 -4.17
CA THR A 47 1.05 9.05 -5.10
C THR A 47 1.83 8.83 -6.37
N ASP A 48 2.17 7.57 -6.65
CA ASP A 48 2.96 7.13 -7.77
C ASP A 48 2.05 6.40 -8.77
N ILE A 49 1.85 7.00 -9.94
CA ILE A 49 1.09 6.42 -11.05
C ILE A 49 2.10 5.88 -12.05
N PHE A 50 2.12 4.56 -12.22
CA PHE A 50 3.04 3.89 -13.13
C PHE A 50 2.68 4.17 -14.57
N ARG A 51 3.68 4.55 -15.38
CA ARG A 51 3.53 4.84 -16.81
C ARG A 51 3.70 3.58 -17.65
N THR A 52 4.59 2.69 -17.21
CA THR A 52 4.91 1.44 -17.89
C THR A 52 3.94 0.31 -17.59
N VAL A 53 3.14 0.46 -16.52
CA VAL A 53 2.08 -0.48 -16.12
C VAL A 53 0.78 0.30 -15.97
N PRO A 54 0.01 0.51 -17.05
CA PRO A 54 -1.23 1.29 -17.03
C PRO A 54 -2.21 0.76 -15.99
N GLY A 55 -2.65 1.64 -15.08
CA GLY A 55 -3.59 1.30 -14.01
C GLY A 55 -2.95 0.85 -12.70
N LEU A 56 -1.63 0.61 -12.66
CA LEU A 56 -0.92 0.39 -11.40
C LEU A 56 -0.70 1.73 -10.70
N VAL A 57 -1.13 1.81 -9.43
CA VAL A 57 -0.94 3.01 -8.61
C VAL A 57 -0.52 2.61 -7.20
N SER A 58 0.52 3.24 -6.70
CA SER A 58 0.99 3.12 -5.32
C SER A 58 0.77 4.44 -4.58
N ARG A 59 0.19 4.38 -3.38
CA ARG A 59 0.00 5.54 -2.52
C ARG A 59 0.50 5.24 -1.13
N MET A 60 1.50 5.99 -0.68
CA MET A 60 1.96 5.89 0.70
C MET A 60 1.14 6.82 1.57
N ILE A 61 0.27 6.24 2.38
CA ILE A 61 -0.66 6.98 3.25
C ILE A 61 0.06 7.52 4.47
N TRP A 62 0.90 6.67 5.10
CA TRP A 62 1.67 7.05 6.28
C TRP A 62 2.87 6.14 6.48
N SER A 63 3.80 6.57 7.31
CA SER A 63 4.86 5.72 7.82
C SER A 63 5.18 6.09 9.28
N THR A 64 5.63 5.12 10.06
CA THR A 64 6.21 5.34 11.38
C THR A 64 7.62 4.77 11.41
N SER A 65 8.50 5.45 12.14
CA SER A 65 9.82 4.94 12.48
C SER A 65 9.82 4.43 13.92
N THR A 66 10.90 3.77 14.33
CA THR A 66 11.09 3.32 15.73
C THR A 66 11.17 4.50 16.72
N SER A 67 11.45 5.71 16.24
CA SER A 67 11.50 6.94 17.04
C SER A 67 10.21 7.76 16.95
N THR A 68 9.14 7.20 16.37
CA THR A 68 7.85 7.91 16.30
C THR A 68 7.34 8.24 17.69
N ALA A 69 7.00 9.50 17.91
CA ALA A 69 6.54 10.03 19.18
C ALA A 69 5.21 10.78 19.06
N ILE A 70 4.50 10.86 20.16
CA ILE A 70 3.29 11.69 20.32
C ILE A 70 3.63 12.77 21.35
N PRO A 71 3.26 14.03 21.08
CA PRO A 71 2.47 14.54 19.95
C PRO A 71 3.22 14.56 18.62
N PHE A 72 2.46 14.51 17.50
CA PHE A 72 2.98 14.64 16.16
C PHE A 72 3.72 15.98 15.98
N ASN A 73 4.90 15.93 15.39
CA ASN A 73 5.80 17.08 15.25
C ASN A 73 5.47 18.01 14.05
N GLY A 74 4.40 17.71 13.30
CA GLY A 74 3.97 18.50 12.14
C GLY A 74 4.65 18.11 10.82
N THR A 75 5.63 17.20 10.83
CA THR A 75 6.37 16.79 9.62
C THR A 75 5.77 15.52 9.02
N ASP A 76 5.28 15.60 7.77
CA ASP A 76 4.82 14.42 7.03
C ASP A 76 6.02 13.48 6.76
N PRO A 77 5.99 12.23 7.26
CA PRO A 77 7.11 11.31 7.08
C PRO A 77 7.16 10.71 5.67
N THR A 78 6.06 10.72 4.92
CA THR A 78 5.95 9.94 3.67
C THR A 78 6.91 10.35 2.56
N PRO A 79 7.25 11.65 2.36
CA PRO A 79 8.25 12.05 1.37
C PRO A 79 9.68 11.64 1.75
N LEU A 80 9.94 11.37 3.03
CA LEU A 80 11.27 11.03 3.54
C LEU A 80 11.57 9.54 3.53
N VAL A 81 10.58 8.71 3.23
CA VAL A 81 10.75 7.25 3.18
C VAL A 81 11.60 6.86 1.98
N THR A 82 12.73 6.22 2.23
CA THR A 82 13.69 5.75 1.23
C THR A 82 13.55 4.26 0.89
N SER A 83 12.79 3.49 1.69
CA SER A 83 12.49 2.08 1.45
C SER A 83 11.03 1.77 1.73
N PHE A 84 10.38 1.08 0.81
CA PHE A 84 9.00 0.57 1.01
C PHE A 84 8.95 -0.59 2.00
N VAL A 85 10.05 -1.31 2.19
CA VAL A 85 10.17 -2.33 3.24
C VAL A 85 10.61 -1.65 4.53
N PRO A 86 9.79 -1.65 5.59
CA PRO A 86 10.14 -1.06 6.87
C PRO A 86 11.17 -1.90 7.61
N GLU A 87 12.06 -1.23 8.35
CA GLU A 87 12.92 -1.88 9.33
C GLU A 87 12.12 -2.41 10.53
N PRO A 88 12.66 -3.36 11.31
CA PRO A 88 11.98 -3.90 12.48
C PRO A 88 11.46 -2.80 13.41
N GLY A 89 10.14 -2.81 13.66
CA GLY A 89 9.45 -1.81 14.49
C GLY A 89 9.00 -0.56 13.73
N GLU A 90 9.32 -0.43 12.46
CA GLU A 90 8.74 0.60 11.59
C GLU A 90 7.46 0.12 10.90
N THR A 91 6.71 1.03 10.31
CA THR A 91 5.55 0.69 9.50
C THR A 91 5.50 1.47 8.19
N ARG A 92 4.81 0.89 7.19
CA ARG A 92 4.39 1.56 5.95
C ARG A 92 2.93 1.28 5.72
N PHE A 93 2.11 2.32 5.63
CA PHE A 93 0.69 2.21 5.27
C PHE A 93 0.51 2.60 3.82
N LEU A 94 0.10 1.65 3.00
CA LEU A 94 -0.04 1.79 1.55
C LEU A 94 -1.49 1.56 1.12
N VAL A 95 -1.88 2.22 0.02
CA VAL A 95 -3.06 1.85 -0.77
C VAL A 95 -2.59 1.60 -2.20
N LEU A 96 -2.74 0.36 -2.63
CA LEU A 96 -2.26 -0.13 -3.92
C LEU A 96 -3.46 -0.44 -4.82
N THR A 97 -3.39 0.00 -6.07
CA THR A 97 -4.35 -0.35 -7.11
C THR A 97 -3.65 -1.18 -8.16
N PHE A 98 -4.15 -2.38 -8.41
CA PHE A 98 -3.62 -3.33 -9.38
C PHE A 98 -4.50 -3.35 -10.62
N PRO A 99 -3.94 -3.17 -11.82
CA PRO A 99 -4.68 -3.41 -13.07
C PRO A 99 -4.96 -4.91 -13.23
N PRO A 100 -5.85 -5.31 -14.18
CA PRO A 100 -5.95 -6.70 -14.61
C PRO A 100 -4.62 -7.26 -15.09
N ASP A 101 -4.35 -8.54 -14.82
CA ASP A 101 -3.13 -9.25 -15.26
C ASP A 101 -2.95 -9.20 -16.78
N ALA A 102 -4.04 -9.02 -17.54
CA ALA A 102 -4.01 -8.85 -19.00
C ALA A 102 -3.10 -7.69 -19.45
N VAL A 103 -2.86 -6.68 -18.61
CA VAL A 103 -1.92 -5.59 -18.90
C VAL A 103 -0.49 -6.11 -19.09
N PHE A 104 -0.06 -7.07 -18.26
CA PHE A 104 1.27 -7.68 -18.34
C PHE A 104 1.43 -8.68 -19.48
N MET A 105 0.29 -9.13 -20.05
CA MET A 105 0.25 -10.04 -21.20
C MET A 105 0.12 -9.31 -22.54
N SER A 106 0.02 -7.99 -22.51
CA SER A 106 -0.03 -7.17 -23.74
C SER A 106 1.25 -7.33 -24.56
N PRO A 107 1.17 -7.43 -25.90
CA PRO A 107 2.36 -7.42 -26.74
C PRO A 107 3.15 -6.10 -26.66
N ASP A 108 2.53 -5.02 -26.20
CA ASP A 108 3.16 -3.73 -25.98
C ASP A 108 3.77 -3.57 -24.57
N PHE A 109 3.70 -4.61 -23.71
CA PHE A 109 4.26 -4.55 -22.36
C PHE A 109 5.78 -4.65 -22.38
N ASP A 110 6.44 -3.59 -21.91
CA ASP A 110 7.89 -3.52 -21.76
C ASP A 110 8.30 -3.88 -20.33
N GLY A 111 8.59 -5.15 -20.09
CA GLY A 111 9.00 -5.66 -18.78
C GLY A 111 10.25 -4.98 -18.20
N PRO A 112 11.35 -4.81 -18.99
CA PRO A 112 12.52 -4.05 -18.56
C PRO A 112 12.21 -2.61 -18.13
N ALA A 113 11.39 -1.88 -18.89
CA ALA A 113 10.99 -0.53 -18.53
C ALA A 113 10.10 -0.52 -17.26
N ALA A 114 9.20 -1.47 -17.12
CA ALA A 114 8.36 -1.64 -15.93
C ALA A 114 9.19 -1.92 -14.68
N LEU A 115 10.19 -2.78 -14.78
CA LEU A 115 11.13 -3.04 -13.69
C LEU A 115 11.92 -1.79 -13.31
N ALA A 116 12.45 -1.07 -14.29
CA ALA A 116 13.22 0.15 -14.04
C ALA A 116 12.37 1.23 -13.36
N GLU A 117 11.12 1.42 -13.78
CA GLU A 117 10.19 2.34 -13.11
C GLU A 117 9.88 1.87 -11.69
N ASN A 118 9.62 0.57 -11.48
CA ASN A 118 9.33 0.04 -10.14
C ASN A 118 10.51 0.23 -9.19
N MET A 119 11.75 -0.01 -9.64
CA MET A 119 12.96 0.25 -8.85
C MET A 119 13.09 1.72 -8.42
N ALA A 120 12.68 2.65 -9.28
CA ALA A 120 12.70 4.08 -8.97
C ALA A 120 11.57 4.50 -8.02
N VAL A 121 10.39 3.89 -8.14
CA VAL A 121 9.17 4.24 -7.39
C VAL A 121 9.11 3.56 -6.03
N SER A 122 9.47 2.28 -5.97
CA SER A 122 9.31 1.41 -4.79
C SER A 122 10.63 0.78 -4.33
N PRO A 123 11.67 1.59 -4.05
CA PRO A 123 12.96 1.06 -3.61
C PRO A 123 12.83 0.21 -2.35
N GLY A 124 13.67 -0.81 -2.22
CA GLY A 124 13.64 -1.80 -1.14
C GLY A 124 12.61 -2.91 -1.33
N LEU A 125 11.51 -2.65 -2.04
CA LEU A 125 10.50 -3.64 -2.40
C LEU A 125 10.73 -4.16 -3.83
N ALA A 126 10.99 -3.28 -4.79
CA ALA A 126 11.13 -3.64 -6.20
C ALA A 126 12.25 -4.66 -6.44
N GLU A 127 13.34 -4.58 -5.69
CA GLU A 127 14.50 -5.47 -5.75
C GLU A 127 14.19 -6.90 -5.28
N ARG A 128 13.05 -7.10 -4.63
CA ARG A 128 12.63 -8.40 -4.09
C ARG A 128 11.74 -9.19 -5.03
N PHE A 129 11.28 -8.57 -6.12
CA PHE A 129 10.44 -9.25 -7.09
C PHE A 129 11.25 -10.25 -7.91
N GLU A 130 10.74 -11.45 -7.98
CA GLU A 130 11.22 -12.51 -8.86
C GLU A 130 10.60 -12.37 -10.27
N PRO A 131 11.14 -13.04 -11.28
CA PRO A 131 10.62 -12.94 -12.66
C PRO A 131 9.14 -13.32 -12.81
N ASP A 132 8.63 -14.18 -11.93
CA ASP A 132 7.22 -14.58 -11.89
C ASP A 132 6.33 -13.61 -11.07
N GLY A 133 6.91 -12.51 -10.55
CA GLY A 133 6.22 -11.51 -9.74
C GLY A 133 6.05 -11.89 -8.27
N LYS A 134 6.57 -13.04 -7.83
CA LYS A 134 6.63 -13.37 -6.40
C LYS A 134 7.69 -12.55 -5.70
N HIS A 135 7.47 -12.31 -4.43
CA HIS A 135 8.41 -11.63 -3.56
C HIS A 135 8.18 -12.02 -2.10
N GLN A 136 9.18 -11.72 -1.28
CA GLN A 136 9.14 -11.92 0.16
C GLN A 136 9.75 -10.71 0.86
N THR A 137 9.09 -10.27 1.92
CA THR A 137 9.55 -9.16 2.76
C THR A 137 9.64 -9.60 4.22
N PRO A 138 10.59 -9.09 5.01
CA PRO A 138 10.65 -9.33 6.45
C PRO A 138 9.61 -8.46 7.18
N THR A 139 8.34 -8.67 6.85
CA THR A 139 7.23 -7.90 7.40
C THR A 139 6.06 -8.80 7.76
N VAL A 140 5.25 -8.35 8.72
CA VAL A 140 3.88 -8.83 8.88
C VAL A 140 2.96 -7.77 8.30
N ASP A 141 2.13 -8.17 7.33
CA ASP A 141 1.27 -7.24 6.62
C ASP A 141 -0.19 -7.46 7.01
N TYR A 142 -0.86 -6.38 7.40
CA TYR A 142 -2.31 -6.38 7.64
C TYR A 142 -3.00 -5.65 6.49
N GLY A 143 -3.86 -6.35 5.77
CA GLY A 143 -4.53 -5.73 4.62
C GLY A 143 -6.01 -6.04 4.52
N ILE A 144 -6.66 -5.22 3.70
CA ILE A 144 -8.07 -5.36 3.36
C ILE A 144 -8.28 -4.96 1.91
N VAL A 145 -9.13 -5.71 1.19
CA VAL A 145 -9.56 -5.33 -0.15
C VAL A 145 -10.60 -4.21 -0.06
N LEU A 146 -10.28 -3.06 -0.62
CA LEU A 146 -11.16 -1.89 -0.62
C LEU A 146 -12.14 -1.91 -1.81
N ASP A 147 -11.69 -2.41 -2.97
CA ASP A 147 -12.49 -2.46 -4.18
C ASP A 147 -12.00 -3.57 -5.12
N GLY A 148 -12.91 -4.14 -5.88
CA GLY A 148 -12.63 -5.23 -6.81
C GLY A 148 -12.36 -6.56 -6.11
N GLU A 149 -11.56 -7.40 -6.78
CA GLU A 149 -11.11 -8.69 -6.28
C GLU A 149 -9.68 -8.98 -6.72
N ILE A 150 -8.92 -9.67 -5.87
CA ILE A 150 -7.52 -9.98 -6.11
C ILE A 150 -7.20 -11.38 -5.58
N TRP A 151 -6.24 -12.05 -6.17
CA TRP A 151 -5.77 -13.36 -5.70
C TRP A 151 -4.40 -13.22 -5.04
N MET A 152 -4.28 -13.80 -3.85
CA MET A 152 -2.98 -14.04 -3.24
C MET A 152 -2.51 -15.42 -3.67
N GLU A 153 -1.39 -15.46 -4.38
CA GLU A 153 -0.73 -16.70 -4.83
C GLU A 153 0.47 -16.98 -3.93
N LEU A 154 0.56 -18.20 -3.40
CA LEU A 154 1.67 -18.72 -2.62
C LEU A 154 2.47 -19.75 -3.43
N ASP A 155 3.38 -20.47 -2.77
CA ASP A 155 4.13 -21.56 -3.38
C ASP A 155 3.25 -22.76 -3.73
N GLY A 156 3.73 -23.57 -4.69
CA GLY A 156 3.01 -24.78 -5.12
C GLY A 156 1.72 -24.52 -5.87
N GLY A 157 1.48 -23.29 -6.34
CA GLY A 157 0.24 -22.92 -7.03
C GLY A 157 -0.96 -22.75 -6.11
N ASN A 158 -0.73 -22.71 -4.78
CA ASN A 158 -1.79 -22.40 -3.83
C ASN A 158 -2.20 -20.94 -3.98
N GLU A 159 -3.48 -20.71 -4.18
CA GLU A 159 -4.02 -19.36 -4.31
C GLU A 159 -5.37 -19.21 -3.62
N THR A 160 -5.66 -18.00 -3.18
CA THR A 160 -6.99 -17.67 -2.64
C THR A 160 -7.48 -16.36 -3.23
N ARG A 161 -8.77 -16.30 -3.55
CA ARG A 161 -9.43 -15.10 -4.01
C ARG A 161 -9.92 -14.29 -2.82
N LEU A 162 -9.54 -13.02 -2.80
CA LEU A 162 -9.99 -12.02 -1.85
C LEU A 162 -10.91 -11.02 -2.58
N ARG A 163 -12.07 -10.76 -2.00
CA ARG A 163 -13.08 -9.82 -2.50
C ARG A 163 -13.14 -8.58 -1.63
N GLN A 164 -13.89 -7.61 -2.06
CA GLN A 164 -14.12 -6.39 -1.30
C GLN A 164 -14.52 -6.72 0.16
N PHE A 165 -13.83 -6.07 1.10
CA PHE A 165 -13.91 -6.24 2.56
C PHE A 165 -13.31 -7.53 3.12
N ASP A 166 -12.77 -8.44 2.29
CA ASP A 166 -11.94 -9.52 2.81
C ASP A 166 -10.64 -8.95 3.37
N ALA A 167 -10.28 -9.39 4.58
CA ALA A 167 -9.04 -9.05 5.23
C ALA A 167 -8.04 -10.19 5.12
N PHE A 168 -6.74 -9.84 5.10
CA PHE A 168 -5.67 -10.81 5.07
C PHE A 168 -4.54 -10.43 6.03
N VAL A 169 -3.82 -11.45 6.49
CA VAL A 169 -2.56 -11.30 7.20
C VAL A 169 -1.50 -12.07 6.42
N GLN A 170 -0.45 -11.39 6.01
CA GLN A 170 0.69 -11.95 5.32
C GLN A 170 1.89 -11.94 6.28
N ASN A 171 2.39 -13.13 6.63
CA ASN A 171 3.44 -13.32 7.65
C ASN A 171 4.81 -13.52 6.99
N GLY A 172 5.24 -12.59 6.13
CA GLY A 172 6.55 -12.66 5.49
C GLY A 172 6.73 -13.89 4.58
N THR A 173 5.65 -14.53 4.13
CA THR A 173 5.74 -15.66 3.22
C THR A 173 5.97 -15.17 1.79
N ARG A 174 6.60 -16.00 0.95
CA ARG A 174 6.77 -15.73 -0.47
C ARG A 174 5.40 -15.75 -1.16
N HIS A 175 5.04 -14.69 -1.84
CA HIS A 175 3.71 -14.52 -2.44
C HIS A 175 3.73 -13.61 -3.66
N ALA A 176 2.64 -13.66 -4.44
CA ALA A 176 2.33 -12.69 -5.48
C ALA A 176 0.87 -12.26 -5.41
N TRP A 177 0.61 -11.07 -5.91
CA TRP A 177 -0.73 -10.56 -6.14
C TRP A 177 -1.11 -10.74 -7.61
N ARG A 178 -2.28 -11.34 -7.87
CA ARG A 178 -2.82 -11.57 -9.22
C ARG A 178 -4.18 -10.94 -9.34
N ASN A 179 -4.37 -10.10 -10.33
CA ASN A 179 -5.70 -9.60 -10.67
C ASN A 179 -6.22 -10.30 -11.91
N LYS A 180 -6.85 -11.45 -11.71
CA LYS A 180 -7.42 -12.29 -12.78
C LYS A 180 -8.77 -11.79 -13.28
N SER A 181 -9.28 -10.68 -12.72
CA SER A 181 -10.52 -10.04 -13.17
C SER A 181 -10.28 -9.09 -14.34
N ASP A 182 -11.34 -8.54 -14.90
CA ASP A 182 -11.30 -7.54 -15.97
C ASP A 182 -11.33 -6.09 -15.47
N LYS A 183 -11.26 -5.89 -14.14
CA LYS A 183 -11.35 -4.59 -13.48
C LYS A 183 -10.17 -4.35 -12.55
N PRO A 184 -9.79 -3.10 -12.28
CA PRO A 184 -8.81 -2.82 -11.25
C PRO A 184 -9.24 -3.35 -9.88
N ALA A 185 -8.27 -3.77 -9.08
CA ALA A 185 -8.47 -4.10 -7.67
C ALA A 185 -7.65 -3.16 -6.79
N THR A 186 -8.20 -2.77 -5.65
CA THR A 186 -7.53 -1.86 -4.70
C THR A 186 -7.49 -2.50 -3.32
N ILE A 187 -6.30 -2.53 -2.73
CA ILE A 187 -6.10 -2.97 -1.35
C ILE A 187 -5.53 -1.84 -0.49
N ALA A 188 -5.87 -1.83 0.78
CA ALA A 188 -5.10 -1.12 1.80
C ALA A 188 -4.25 -2.13 2.55
N VAL A 189 -2.99 -1.80 2.82
CA VAL A 189 -2.08 -2.69 3.54
C VAL A 189 -1.13 -1.90 4.44
N VAL A 190 -0.92 -2.41 5.65
CA VAL A 190 0.10 -1.90 6.57
C VAL A 190 1.19 -2.96 6.69
N LEU A 191 2.38 -2.62 6.24
CA LEU A 191 3.58 -3.41 6.43
C LEU A 191 4.18 -3.05 7.79
N VAL A 192 4.39 -4.05 8.63
CA VAL A 192 5.04 -3.93 9.94
C VAL A 192 6.38 -4.64 9.85
N GLY A 193 7.47 -3.90 9.96
CA GLY A 193 8.82 -4.46 9.92
C GLY A 193 9.05 -5.46 11.04
N ALA A 194 9.51 -6.65 10.69
CA ALA A 194 9.75 -7.75 11.59
C ALA A 194 11.22 -8.16 11.58
N ARG A 195 11.69 -8.71 12.69
CA ARG A 195 13.02 -9.34 12.74
C ARG A 195 12.95 -10.67 11.99
N THR A 196 13.95 -10.94 11.19
CA THR A 196 14.21 -12.28 10.66
C THR A 196 15.24 -12.90 11.61
N PRO A 197 14.87 -13.91 12.41
CA PRO A 197 15.85 -14.65 13.21
C PRO A 197 16.90 -15.25 12.28
N ASP A 198 18.15 -15.33 12.74
CA ASP A 198 19.13 -16.17 12.06
C ASP A 198 18.60 -17.61 12.07
N MET A 199 18.72 -18.30 10.93
CA MET A 199 18.22 -19.70 10.79
C MET A 199 18.84 -20.66 11.83
N THR A 200 19.87 -20.22 12.56
CA THR A 200 20.49 -20.94 13.68
C THR A 200 19.66 -20.87 14.98
N ASP A 201 18.67 -20.00 15.06
CA ASP A 201 17.83 -19.85 16.26
C ASP A 201 16.62 -20.80 16.29
N TYR A 202 16.37 -21.53 15.20
CA TYR A 202 15.44 -22.65 15.15
C TYR A 202 16.20 -23.93 15.54
N ASP A 203 16.49 -24.08 16.83
CA ASP A 203 16.86 -25.39 17.38
C ASP A 203 15.62 -26.28 17.31
N ASP A 204 15.73 -27.40 16.60
CA ASP A 204 14.66 -28.34 16.27
C ASP A 204 14.03 -28.94 17.53
N GLY A 205 13.18 -28.15 18.17
CA GLY A 205 12.34 -28.58 19.30
C GLY A 205 10.93 -28.97 18.85
N LEU A 206 10.84 -29.97 17.90
CA LEU A 206 9.61 -30.74 17.63
C LEU A 206 9.94 -32.21 17.54
#